data_1512723899102ae0419205ff2a32c431
#
_entry.id   1512723899102ae0419205ff2a32c431
#
_cell.length_a   1.000
_cell.length_b   1.000
_cell.length_c   1.000
_cell.angle_alpha   90.00
_cell.angle_beta   90.00
_cell.angle_gamma   90.00
#
_symmetry.space_group_name_H-M   'P 1'
#
loop_
_entity.id
_entity.type
_entity.pdbx_description
1 polymer ?
#
loop_
_entity_poly.entity_id
_entity_poly.type
_entity_poly.pdbx_seq_one_letter_code
_entity_poly.pdbx_strand_id
1 'polypeptide(L)'
;MPLEVPQDNVLRAEIRRRVEKFFLESKIMPPLSYERLSEYADILIAENNWDESNKAFVMVCGGNAVWRPIVGSVPFDRRMLLLPMCLRNSKLCRGEEDELGLLCSECGNCSICSFLREAENLGYITIVAEGSTIASRLLESGKVDAVVGVGCMAVLEKMFSSVTKYSIPGIGIPLVTCGCKDTTADAEWVSEEINYIDSKSGFSLLNINNLKEKTSSLFTEERIERILGPDGSATGKMVKEMLMAGGKRIRPLLTVLACEAFSSDPDQELLARLAMSVECFHKASLIHDDIEDNDSFRYGSATIHTRYGIPVAINLGDLLTGEGYRLLSG
;
A
#
# COMPACT_ATOMS: atom_id res chain seq x y z
N MET A 1 -26.54 3.37 -13.02
CA MET A 1 -26.72 4.83 -12.79
C MET A 1 -25.69 5.56 -13.63
N PRO A 2 -26.01 6.66 -14.31
CA PRO A 2 -24.97 7.50 -14.89
C PRO A 2 -24.11 8.03 -13.76
N LEU A 3 -22.79 7.82 -13.86
CA LEU A 3 -21.81 8.30 -12.89
C LEU A 3 -21.54 9.78 -13.22
N GLU A 4 -22.39 10.66 -12.71
CA GLU A 4 -22.36 12.08 -13.07
C GLU A 4 -21.54 12.88 -12.04
N VAL A 5 -20.85 13.90 -12.55
CA VAL A 5 -20.17 14.91 -11.74
C VAL A 5 -21.06 16.15 -11.73
N PRO A 6 -21.34 16.77 -10.58
CA PRO A 6 -22.14 17.98 -10.53
C PRO A 6 -21.55 19.05 -11.45
N GLN A 7 -22.38 19.61 -12.35
CA GLN A 7 -21.92 20.62 -13.30
C GLN A 7 -21.72 22.01 -12.66
N ASP A 8 -22.42 22.26 -11.55
CA ASP A 8 -22.25 23.48 -10.76
C ASP A 8 -20.97 23.43 -9.93
N ASN A 9 -20.06 24.37 -10.17
CA ASN A 9 -18.80 24.51 -9.45
C ASN A 9 -18.99 24.75 -7.94
N VAL A 10 -20.02 25.54 -7.59
CA VAL A 10 -20.31 25.88 -6.19
C VAL A 10 -20.73 24.63 -5.45
N LEU A 11 -21.61 23.83 -6.06
CA LEU A 11 -22.05 22.56 -5.47
C LEU A 11 -20.88 21.56 -5.33
N ARG A 12 -19.98 21.44 -6.33
CA ARG A 12 -18.79 20.58 -6.23
C ARG A 12 -17.92 20.98 -5.07
N ALA A 13 -17.61 22.28 -4.93
CA ALA A 13 -16.79 22.80 -3.84
C ALA A 13 -17.46 22.59 -2.47
N GLU A 14 -18.77 22.77 -2.39
CA GLU A 14 -19.55 22.54 -1.17
C GLU A 14 -19.48 21.07 -0.76
N ILE A 15 -19.77 20.13 -1.67
CA ILE A 15 -19.72 18.70 -1.42
C ILE A 15 -18.32 18.31 -0.92
N ARG A 16 -17.25 18.69 -1.64
CA ARG A 16 -15.86 18.41 -1.22
C ARG A 16 -15.62 18.85 0.23
N ARG A 17 -15.90 20.11 0.52
CA ARG A 17 -15.62 20.71 1.84
C ARG A 17 -16.42 20.00 2.96
N ARG A 18 -17.70 19.70 2.75
CA ARG A 18 -18.53 19.04 3.78
C ARG A 18 -18.13 17.59 3.99
N VAL A 19 -17.84 16.87 2.92
CA VAL A 19 -17.35 15.48 2.98
C VAL A 19 -16.01 15.43 3.70
N GLU A 20 -15.04 16.27 3.33
CA GLU A 20 -13.73 16.32 3.97
C GLU A 20 -13.88 16.61 5.48
N LYS A 21 -14.69 17.59 5.84
CA LYS A 21 -14.96 17.91 7.25
C LYS A 21 -15.54 16.71 8.01
N PHE A 22 -16.53 16.02 7.44
CA PHE A 22 -17.15 14.85 8.08
C PHE A 22 -16.13 13.74 8.35
N PHE A 23 -15.29 13.39 7.37
CA PHE A 23 -14.31 12.33 7.53
C PHE A 23 -13.19 12.69 8.52
N LEU A 24 -12.74 13.95 8.54
CA LEU A 24 -11.75 14.43 9.49
C LEU A 24 -12.28 14.42 10.94
N GLU A 25 -13.49 14.93 11.15
CA GLU A 25 -14.13 14.96 12.49
C GLU A 25 -14.45 13.56 13.00
N SER A 26 -14.85 12.65 12.13
CA SER A 26 -15.16 11.26 12.46
C SER A 26 -13.91 10.38 12.64
N LYS A 27 -12.71 10.88 12.37
CA LYS A 27 -11.42 10.16 12.46
C LYS A 27 -11.43 8.82 11.75
N ILE A 28 -12.09 8.76 10.59
CA ILE A 28 -12.19 7.55 9.78
C ILE A 28 -10.86 7.33 9.07
N MET A 29 -10.32 6.11 9.21
CA MET A 29 -9.02 5.73 8.67
C MET A 29 -9.16 4.86 7.41
N PRO A 30 -8.28 5.01 6.41
CA PRO A 30 -8.22 4.11 5.27
C PRO A 30 -7.56 2.76 5.64
N PRO A 31 -7.73 1.70 4.83
CA PRO A 31 -8.56 1.66 3.62
C PRO A 31 -10.05 1.50 3.94
N LEU A 32 -10.91 2.10 3.11
CA LEU A 32 -12.35 1.89 3.17
C LEU A 32 -12.80 1.01 2.01
N SER A 33 -13.69 0.05 2.28
CA SER A 33 -14.32 -0.71 1.21
C SER A 33 -15.34 0.16 0.44
N TYR A 34 -15.68 -0.30 -0.77
CA TYR A 34 -16.68 0.37 -1.60
C TYR A 34 -18.04 0.47 -0.87
N GLU A 35 -18.43 -0.60 -0.15
CA GLU A 35 -19.68 -0.67 0.61
C GLU A 35 -19.69 0.39 1.72
N ARG A 36 -18.60 0.51 2.47
CA ARG A 36 -18.49 1.51 3.55
C ARG A 36 -18.52 2.94 3.02
N LEU A 37 -17.85 3.21 1.90
CA LEU A 37 -17.92 4.52 1.24
C LEU A 37 -19.35 4.82 0.76
N SER A 38 -20.06 3.81 0.23
CA SER A 38 -21.44 3.93 -0.20
C SER A 38 -22.38 4.26 0.97
N GLU A 39 -22.22 3.58 2.13
CA GLU A 39 -22.99 3.85 3.35
C GLU A 39 -22.78 5.30 3.84
N TYR A 40 -21.53 5.77 3.89
CA TYR A 40 -21.23 7.16 4.27
C TYR A 40 -21.79 8.17 3.27
N ALA A 41 -21.77 7.86 1.98
CA ALA A 41 -22.34 8.73 0.96
C ALA A 41 -23.87 8.86 1.13
N ASP A 42 -24.58 7.77 1.45
CA ASP A 42 -26.03 7.80 1.72
C ASP A 42 -26.35 8.69 2.93
N ILE A 43 -25.58 8.57 4.01
CA ILE A 43 -25.73 9.41 5.20
C ILE A 43 -25.54 10.89 4.84
N LEU A 44 -24.43 11.21 4.14
CA LEU A 44 -24.09 12.59 3.79
C LEU A 44 -25.09 13.23 2.81
N ILE A 45 -25.62 12.46 1.86
CA ILE A 45 -26.66 12.90 0.94
C ILE A 45 -27.94 13.24 1.71
N ALA A 46 -28.37 12.36 2.62
CA ALA A 46 -29.56 12.58 3.43
C ALA A 46 -29.42 13.79 4.35
N GLU A 47 -28.30 13.94 5.05
CA GLU A 47 -28.04 15.05 5.98
C GLU A 47 -27.96 16.42 5.30
N ASN A 48 -27.49 16.47 4.04
CA ASN A 48 -27.30 17.72 3.33
C ASN A 48 -28.40 17.99 2.28
N ASN A 49 -29.38 17.10 2.15
CA ASN A 49 -30.44 17.16 1.13
C ASN A 49 -29.88 17.28 -0.31
N TRP A 50 -28.78 16.58 -0.61
CA TRP A 50 -28.25 16.52 -1.96
C TRP A 50 -29.03 15.52 -2.81
N ASP A 51 -29.00 15.71 -4.14
CA ASP A 51 -29.60 14.77 -5.07
C ASP A 51 -28.81 13.44 -5.08
N GLU A 52 -29.52 12.31 -5.16
CA GLU A 52 -28.92 10.98 -5.18
C GLU A 52 -27.98 10.75 -6.38
N SER A 53 -28.15 11.49 -7.48
CA SER A 53 -27.23 11.44 -8.61
C SER A 53 -25.80 11.82 -8.25
N ASN A 54 -25.59 12.57 -7.16
CA ASN A 54 -24.29 12.97 -6.65
C ASN A 54 -23.58 11.87 -5.85
N LYS A 55 -24.22 10.73 -5.59
CA LYS A 55 -23.67 9.67 -4.70
C LYS A 55 -22.25 9.24 -5.10
N ALA A 56 -22.04 8.95 -6.37
CA ALA A 56 -20.71 8.54 -6.85
C ALA A 56 -19.65 9.63 -6.63
N PHE A 57 -20.01 10.90 -6.82
CA PHE A 57 -19.11 12.04 -6.55
C PHE A 57 -18.81 12.18 -5.06
N VAL A 58 -19.80 12.03 -4.18
CA VAL A 58 -19.63 12.02 -2.71
C VAL A 58 -18.71 10.90 -2.28
N MET A 59 -18.84 9.69 -2.87
CA MET A 59 -17.94 8.57 -2.59
C MET A 59 -16.49 8.87 -3.00
N VAL A 60 -16.25 9.48 -4.16
CA VAL A 60 -14.90 9.92 -4.58
C VAL A 60 -14.33 10.94 -3.60
N CYS A 61 -15.12 11.95 -3.21
CA CYS A 61 -14.70 12.93 -2.20
C CYS A 61 -14.39 12.27 -0.84
N GLY A 62 -15.18 11.28 -0.40
CA GLY A 62 -14.95 10.52 0.83
C GLY A 62 -13.65 9.71 0.76
N GLY A 63 -13.43 9.00 -0.36
CA GLY A 63 -12.17 8.29 -0.60
C GLY A 63 -10.96 9.23 -0.56
N ASN A 64 -11.05 10.37 -1.22
CA ASN A 64 -10.01 11.40 -1.17
C ASN A 64 -9.79 11.92 0.26
N ALA A 65 -10.84 12.21 1.01
CA ALA A 65 -10.74 12.77 2.35
C ALA A 65 -9.93 11.87 3.30
N VAL A 66 -10.13 10.54 3.24
CA VAL A 66 -9.40 9.60 4.11
C VAL A 66 -7.94 9.39 3.67
N TRP A 67 -7.63 9.47 2.38
CA TRP A 67 -6.28 9.27 1.89
C TRP A 67 -5.44 10.56 1.83
N ARG A 68 -6.07 11.73 1.75
CA ARG A 68 -5.40 13.02 1.56
C ARG A 68 -4.29 13.29 2.58
N PRO A 69 -4.48 13.09 3.91
CA PRO A 69 -3.40 13.32 4.87
C PRO A 69 -2.19 12.40 4.64
N ILE A 70 -2.44 11.15 4.23
CA ILE A 70 -1.39 10.17 3.94
C ILE A 70 -0.66 10.54 2.64
N VAL A 71 -1.39 10.88 1.57
CA VAL A 71 -0.78 11.40 0.33
C VAL A 71 0.07 12.63 0.62
N GLY A 72 -0.43 13.55 1.47
CA GLY A 72 0.30 14.74 1.87
C GLY A 72 1.60 14.47 2.62
N SER A 73 1.73 13.33 3.30
CA SER A 73 2.95 12.93 4.01
C SER A 73 4.01 12.26 3.11
N VAL A 74 3.63 11.82 1.90
CA VAL A 74 4.55 11.21 0.93
C VAL A 74 5.40 12.28 0.27
N PRO A 75 6.74 12.13 0.15
CA PRO A 75 7.57 13.06 -0.61
C PRO A 75 7.15 13.14 -2.08
N PHE A 76 7.30 14.30 -2.70
CA PHE A 76 6.84 14.53 -4.08
C PHE A 76 7.50 13.60 -5.10
N ASP A 77 8.79 13.29 -4.95
CA ASP A 77 9.55 12.37 -5.80
C ASP A 77 9.12 10.89 -5.68
N ARG A 78 8.25 10.61 -4.71
CA ARG A 78 7.61 9.30 -4.50
C ARG A 78 6.14 9.29 -4.88
N ARG A 79 5.62 10.39 -5.44
CA ARG A 79 4.24 10.50 -5.93
C ARG A 79 4.17 10.36 -7.44
N MET A 80 3.06 9.87 -7.94
CA MET A 80 2.74 9.80 -9.36
C MET A 80 1.55 10.72 -9.68
N LEU A 81 1.68 11.52 -10.74
CA LEU A 81 0.54 12.18 -11.38
C LEU A 81 0.11 11.35 -12.58
N LEU A 82 -1.13 10.89 -12.56
CA LEU A 82 -1.74 10.13 -13.66
C LEU A 82 -2.83 10.96 -14.33
N LEU A 83 -2.60 11.33 -15.58
CA LEU A 83 -3.53 12.10 -16.41
C LEU A 83 -4.13 11.23 -17.52
N PRO A 84 -5.42 11.38 -17.85
CA PRO A 84 -6.03 10.66 -18.95
C PRO A 84 -5.76 11.34 -20.30
N MET A 85 -5.52 10.57 -21.35
CA MET A 85 -5.28 11.08 -22.69
C MET A 85 -6.45 11.90 -23.24
N CYS A 86 -7.68 11.68 -22.75
CA CYS A 86 -8.85 12.42 -23.20
C CYS A 86 -8.84 13.93 -22.83
N LEU A 87 -7.92 14.39 -21.96
CA LEU A 87 -7.68 15.79 -21.70
C LEU A 87 -6.95 16.52 -22.85
N ARG A 88 -6.32 15.75 -23.78
CA ARG A 88 -5.63 16.35 -24.94
C ARG A 88 -6.63 17.02 -25.89
N ASN A 89 -6.20 18.09 -26.53
CA ASN A 89 -6.92 18.64 -27.65
C ASN A 89 -6.76 17.72 -28.86
N SER A 90 -7.84 17.08 -29.29
CA SER A 90 -7.81 16.04 -30.33
C SER A 90 -7.38 16.55 -31.70
N LYS A 91 -7.44 17.87 -31.97
CA LYS A 91 -7.11 18.48 -33.26
C LYS A 91 -5.74 19.15 -33.26
N LEU A 92 -5.33 19.72 -32.12
CA LEU A 92 -4.13 20.59 -32.03
C LEU A 92 -2.98 19.96 -31.24
N CYS A 93 -3.20 18.82 -30.60
CA CYS A 93 -2.15 18.14 -29.85
C CYS A 93 -1.06 17.63 -30.81
N ARG A 94 0.20 17.91 -30.46
CA ARG A 94 1.40 17.50 -31.20
C ARG A 94 2.21 16.41 -30.47
N GLY A 95 1.68 15.92 -29.35
CA GLY A 95 2.33 14.84 -28.57
C GLY A 95 2.28 13.52 -29.34
N GLU A 96 3.33 12.73 -29.17
CA GLU A 96 3.46 11.38 -29.73
C GLU A 96 3.07 10.34 -28.69
N GLU A 97 2.57 9.19 -29.16
CA GLU A 97 2.19 8.09 -28.27
C GLU A 97 3.28 7.01 -28.30
N ASP A 98 3.66 6.52 -27.13
CA ASP A 98 4.55 5.36 -26.97
C ASP A 98 3.88 4.24 -26.15
N GLU A 99 4.66 3.24 -25.75
CA GLU A 99 4.17 2.11 -24.94
C GLU A 99 3.72 2.52 -23.52
N LEU A 100 4.14 3.67 -23.03
CA LEU A 100 3.80 4.20 -21.70
C LEU A 100 2.68 5.22 -21.74
N GLY A 101 2.32 5.74 -22.92
CA GLY A 101 1.23 6.70 -23.09
C GLY A 101 1.60 7.88 -24.00
N LEU A 102 1.07 9.06 -23.69
CA LEU A 102 1.27 10.28 -24.47
C LEU A 102 2.52 11.02 -23.97
N LEU A 103 3.49 11.20 -24.85
CA LEU A 103 4.61 12.12 -24.65
C LEU A 103 4.16 13.53 -25.01
N CYS A 104 3.99 14.38 -24.00
CA CYS A 104 3.53 15.75 -24.18
C CYS A 104 4.61 16.60 -24.85
N SER A 105 4.30 17.21 -26.00
CA SER A 105 5.20 18.12 -26.72
C SER A 105 5.14 19.57 -26.22
N GLU A 106 4.54 19.83 -25.08
CA GLU A 106 4.35 21.15 -24.44
C GLU A 106 3.72 22.22 -25.35
N CYS A 107 2.86 21.81 -26.26
CA CYS A 107 2.26 22.69 -27.27
C CYS A 107 1.26 23.74 -26.69
N GLY A 108 0.90 23.65 -25.41
CA GLY A 108 0.01 24.59 -24.73
C GLY A 108 -1.46 24.57 -25.15
N ASN A 109 -1.88 23.56 -25.95
CA ASN A 109 -3.25 23.49 -26.48
C ASN A 109 -4.26 22.77 -25.57
N CYS A 110 -3.82 22.27 -24.40
CA CYS A 110 -4.67 21.62 -23.40
C CYS A 110 -4.05 21.72 -22.00
N SER A 111 -4.80 21.35 -20.98
CA SER A 111 -4.37 21.44 -19.57
C SER A 111 -3.27 20.43 -19.19
N ILE A 112 -3.03 19.40 -19.99
CA ILE A 112 -2.00 18.37 -19.70
C ILE A 112 -0.63 19.05 -19.50
N CYS A 113 -0.23 19.94 -20.40
CA CYS A 113 1.08 20.63 -20.34
C CYS A 113 1.29 21.37 -19.01
N SER A 114 0.29 22.12 -18.54
CA SER A 114 0.39 22.87 -17.29
C SER A 114 0.50 21.94 -16.08
N PHE A 115 -0.31 20.89 -16.01
CA PHE A 115 -0.29 19.92 -14.91
C PHE A 115 1.02 19.12 -14.86
N LEU A 116 1.54 18.67 -16.03
CA LEU A 116 2.83 17.98 -16.09
C LEU A 116 3.96 18.90 -15.59
N ARG A 117 4.04 20.12 -16.11
CA ARG A 117 5.09 21.06 -15.71
C ARG A 117 5.05 21.36 -14.21
N GLU A 118 3.86 21.54 -13.65
CA GLU A 118 3.68 21.80 -12.22
C GLU A 118 4.16 20.61 -11.38
N ALA A 119 3.75 19.40 -11.73
CA ALA A 119 4.11 18.18 -11.01
C ALA A 119 5.60 17.81 -11.17
N GLU A 120 6.15 17.93 -12.37
CA GLU A 120 7.57 17.66 -12.67
C GLU A 120 8.51 18.62 -11.96
N ASN A 121 8.13 19.89 -11.81
CA ASN A 121 8.89 20.88 -11.02
C ASN A 121 8.97 20.49 -9.53
N LEU A 122 8.00 19.74 -9.02
CA LEU A 122 7.99 19.21 -7.65
C LEU A 122 8.69 17.84 -7.54
N GLY A 123 8.99 17.20 -8.68
CA GLY A 123 9.67 15.89 -8.71
C GLY A 123 8.74 14.69 -8.89
N TYR A 124 7.46 14.87 -9.18
CA TYR A 124 6.54 13.75 -9.45
C TYR A 124 6.98 12.88 -10.62
N ILE A 125 6.63 11.61 -10.55
CA ILE A 125 6.60 10.74 -11.73
C ILE A 125 5.28 11.03 -12.47
N THR A 126 5.37 11.47 -13.74
CA THR A 126 4.19 11.88 -14.50
C THR A 126 3.88 10.89 -15.61
N ILE A 127 2.58 10.58 -15.78
CA ILE A 127 2.11 9.68 -16.84
C ILE A 127 0.81 10.22 -17.44
N VAL A 128 0.74 10.22 -18.77
CA VAL A 128 -0.49 10.50 -19.51
C VAL A 128 -0.85 9.25 -20.30
N ALA A 129 -1.84 8.49 -19.84
CA ALA A 129 -2.16 7.18 -20.40
C ALA A 129 -3.66 6.95 -20.61
N GLU A 130 -3.98 5.96 -21.45
CA GLU A 130 -5.33 5.39 -21.52
C GLU A 130 -5.44 4.22 -20.55
N GLY A 131 -6.40 4.33 -19.59
CA GLY A 131 -6.71 3.26 -18.65
C GLY A 131 -5.71 3.15 -17.47
N SER A 132 -5.88 2.08 -16.68
CA SER A 132 -5.19 1.89 -15.41
C SER A 132 -4.01 0.90 -15.45
N THR A 133 -3.77 0.24 -16.58
CA THR A 133 -2.81 -0.88 -16.65
C THR A 133 -1.37 -0.47 -16.38
N ILE A 134 -0.94 0.67 -16.94
CA ILE A 134 0.43 1.18 -16.74
C ILE A 134 0.59 1.67 -15.30
N ALA A 135 -0.41 2.40 -14.80
CA ALA A 135 -0.45 2.83 -13.41
C ALA A 135 -0.30 1.66 -12.44
N SER A 136 -1.06 0.56 -12.66
CA SER A 136 -0.97 -0.64 -11.82
C SER A 136 0.42 -1.26 -11.82
N ARG A 137 1.09 -1.36 -12.97
CA ARG A 137 2.47 -1.89 -13.05
C ARG A 137 3.49 -1.03 -12.29
N LEU A 138 3.34 0.29 -12.34
CA LEU A 138 4.23 1.20 -11.60
C LEU A 138 4.00 1.11 -10.09
N LEU A 139 2.76 1.00 -9.67
CA LEU A 139 2.39 0.77 -8.27
C LEU A 139 3.00 -0.55 -7.76
N GLU A 140 2.93 -1.63 -8.55
CA GLU A 140 3.53 -2.92 -8.22
C GLU A 140 5.07 -2.88 -8.17
N SER A 141 5.71 -1.94 -8.88
CA SER A 141 7.18 -1.80 -8.89
C SER A 141 7.78 -1.25 -7.59
N GLY A 142 6.94 -0.69 -6.69
CA GLY A 142 7.38 -0.04 -5.45
C GLY A 142 8.17 1.26 -5.66
N LYS A 143 8.12 1.85 -6.86
CA LYS A 143 8.74 3.15 -7.15
C LYS A 143 7.86 4.33 -6.74
N VAL A 144 6.58 4.09 -6.56
CA VAL A 144 5.54 5.07 -6.26
C VAL A 144 4.84 4.68 -4.98
N ASP A 145 4.68 5.62 -4.06
CA ASP A 145 4.04 5.41 -2.77
C ASP A 145 2.70 6.17 -2.64
N ALA A 146 2.39 7.07 -3.57
CA ALA A 146 1.10 7.74 -3.66
C ALA A 146 0.75 8.15 -5.08
N VAL A 147 -0.53 8.28 -5.37
CA VAL A 147 -1.05 8.67 -6.70
C VAL A 147 -2.00 9.85 -6.59
N VAL A 148 -1.81 10.85 -7.45
CA VAL A 148 -2.82 11.85 -7.78
C VAL A 148 -3.30 11.55 -9.20
N GLY A 149 -4.54 11.12 -9.34
CA GLY A 149 -5.08 10.67 -10.62
C GLY A 149 -6.29 11.50 -11.07
N VAL A 150 -6.28 11.93 -12.33
CA VAL A 150 -7.45 12.52 -12.98
C VAL A 150 -8.13 11.46 -13.84
N GLY A 151 -9.45 11.35 -13.80
CA GLY A 151 -10.15 10.35 -14.59
C GLY A 151 -11.65 10.55 -14.66
N CYS A 152 -12.31 9.85 -15.60
CA CYS A 152 -13.77 9.81 -15.56
C CYS A 152 -14.26 8.98 -14.37
N MET A 153 -15.49 9.23 -13.91
CA MET A 153 -16.07 8.54 -12.75
C MET A 153 -15.97 7.02 -12.84
N ALA A 154 -16.17 6.44 -14.02
CA ALA A 154 -16.08 4.99 -14.23
C ALA A 154 -14.64 4.44 -14.03
N VAL A 155 -13.61 5.22 -14.34
CA VAL A 155 -12.21 4.85 -14.08
C VAL A 155 -11.90 5.01 -12.60
N LEU A 156 -12.32 6.10 -11.97
CA LEU A 156 -12.11 6.33 -10.54
C LEU A 156 -12.77 5.25 -9.69
N GLU A 157 -14.00 4.85 -10.02
CA GLU A 157 -14.70 3.76 -9.34
C GLU A 157 -13.91 2.43 -9.40
N LYS A 158 -13.36 2.08 -10.57
CA LYS A 158 -12.50 0.90 -10.71
C LYS A 158 -11.20 1.02 -9.90
N MET A 159 -10.63 2.22 -9.82
CA MET A 159 -9.40 2.47 -9.07
C MET A 159 -9.59 2.29 -7.55
N PHE A 160 -10.78 2.49 -6.99
CA PHE A 160 -11.03 2.23 -5.56
C PHE A 160 -10.65 0.81 -5.16
N SER A 161 -11.00 -0.19 -5.96
CA SER A 161 -10.66 -1.58 -5.68
C SER A 161 -9.15 -1.83 -5.69
N SER A 162 -8.43 -1.17 -6.59
CA SER A 162 -6.96 -1.27 -6.68
C SER A 162 -6.27 -0.57 -5.52
N VAL A 163 -6.69 0.65 -5.18
CA VAL A 163 -6.18 1.40 -4.02
C VAL A 163 -6.38 0.61 -2.73
N THR A 164 -7.57 0.02 -2.53
CA THR A 164 -7.84 -0.82 -1.36
C THR A 164 -6.98 -2.08 -1.35
N LYS A 165 -6.86 -2.77 -2.49
CA LYS A 165 -6.10 -4.02 -2.63
C LYS A 165 -4.61 -3.84 -2.36
N TYR A 166 -4.01 -2.78 -2.90
CA TYR A 166 -2.57 -2.53 -2.79
C TYR A 166 -2.22 -1.60 -1.62
N SER A 167 -3.23 -1.02 -0.93
CA SER A 167 -3.07 -0.04 0.16
C SER A 167 -2.17 1.14 -0.23
N ILE A 168 -2.25 1.59 -1.49
CA ILE A 168 -1.49 2.73 -1.99
C ILE A 168 -2.36 3.97 -1.87
N PRO A 169 -1.93 4.99 -1.12
CA PRO A 169 -2.64 6.25 -0.99
C PRO A 169 -2.95 6.88 -2.33
N GLY A 170 -4.19 7.32 -2.55
CA GLY A 170 -4.57 7.91 -3.83
C GLY A 170 -5.65 8.98 -3.71
N ILE A 171 -5.49 10.03 -4.51
CA ILE A 171 -6.49 11.08 -4.72
C ILE A 171 -7.03 10.94 -6.14
N GLY A 172 -8.33 10.84 -6.27
CA GLY A 172 -9.03 10.78 -7.55
C GLY A 172 -9.76 12.08 -7.86
N ILE A 173 -9.42 12.73 -8.96
CA ILE A 173 -10.07 13.98 -9.40
C ILE A 173 -10.91 13.67 -10.63
N PRO A 174 -12.25 13.83 -10.54
CA PRO A 174 -13.12 13.50 -11.67
C PRO A 174 -13.04 14.54 -12.79
N LEU A 175 -13.13 14.06 -14.03
CA LEU A 175 -13.35 14.90 -15.19
C LEU A 175 -14.71 15.58 -15.09
N VAL A 176 -14.77 16.86 -15.41
CA VAL A 176 -16.02 17.64 -15.37
C VAL A 176 -16.90 17.37 -16.59
N THR A 177 -16.28 17.19 -17.76
CA THR A 177 -17.00 16.91 -18.99
C THR A 177 -17.04 15.40 -19.27
N CYS A 178 -18.20 14.91 -19.73
CA CYS A 178 -18.35 13.53 -20.15
C CYS A 178 -17.76 13.32 -21.56
N GLY A 179 -17.20 12.14 -21.80
CA GLY A 179 -16.67 11.75 -23.11
C GLY A 179 -15.24 11.20 -23.04
N CYS A 180 -14.74 10.77 -24.21
CA CYS A 180 -13.39 10.21 -24.34
C CYS A 180 -12.44 11.12 -25.16
N LYS A 181 -12.83 12.36 -25.45
CA LYS A 181 -12.05 13.33 -26.22
C LYS A 181 -12.35 14.76 -25.76
N ASP A 182 -11.31 15.59 -25.77
CA ASP A 182 -11.42 17.03 -25.46
C ASP A 182 -12.13 17.29 -24.12
N THR A 183 -11.85 16.46 -23.12
CA THR A 183 -12.45 16.58 -21.78
C THR A 183 -11.76 17.65 -20.94
N THR A 184 -12.40 18.05 -19.85
CA THR A 184 -11.88 19.05 -18.93
C THR A 184 -11.88 18.52 -17.50
N ALA A 185 -10.91 18.95 -16.72
CA ALA A 185 -10.86 18.77 -15.28
C ALA A 185 -10.96 20.12 -14.58
N ASP A 186 -11.30 20.10 -13.30
CA ASP A 186 -11.24 21.28 -12.45
C ASP A 186 -9.76 21.62 -12.18
N ALA A 187 -9.24 22.64 -12.87
CA ALA A 187 -7.81 22.95 -12.85
C ALA A 187 -7.34 23.41 -11.47
N GLU A 188 -8.18 24.13 -10.72
CA GLU A 188 -7.85 24.58 -9.37
C GLU A 188 -7.71 23.38 -8.42
N TRP A 189 -8.63 22.43 -8.51
CA TRP A 189 -8.56 21.22 -7.71
C TRP A 189 -7.34 20.34 -8.05
N VAL A 190 -7.04 20.17 -9.34
CA VAL A 190 -5.85 19.42 -9.76
C VAL A 190 -4.59 20.06 -9.22
N SER A 191 -4.43 21.39 -9.35
CA SER A 191 -3.28 22.12 -8.84
C SER A 191 -3.21 22.08 -7.31
N GLU A 192 -4.33 22.20 -6.61
CA GLU A 192 -4.40 22.06 -5.15
C GLU A 192 -3.83 20.71 -4.69
N GLU A 193 -4.24 19.60 -5.31
CA GLU A 193 -3.79 18.28 -4.90
C GLU A 193 -2.34 17.96 -5.35
N ILE A 194 -1.87 18.50 -6.47
CA ILE A 194 -0.45 18.40 -6.88
C ILE A 194 0.46 19.05 -5.83
N ASN A 195 0.08 20.22 -5.33
CA ASN A 195 0.89 21.00 -4.37
C ASN A 195 0.65 20.62 -2.91
N TYR A 196 -0.33 19.76 -2.63
CA TYR A 196 -0.70 19.44 -1.27
C TYR A 196 0.42 18.72 -0.53
N ILE A 197 0.80 19.26 0.63
CA ILE A 197 1.73 18.64 1.58
C ILE A 197 1.15 18.75 2.99
N ASP A 198 1.24 17.68 3.75
CA ASP A 198 0.84 17.62 5.16
C ASP A 198 1.99 17.14 6.03
N SER A 199 2.77 18.07 6.50
CA SER A 199 3.87 17.81 7.45
C SER A 199 3.40 17.59 8.89
N LYS A 200 2.11 17.77 9.18
CA LYS A 200 1.54 17.73 10.54
C LYS A 200 0.71 16.50 10.80
N SER A 201 0.37 15.72 9.78
CA SER A 201 -0.50 14.55 9.89
C SER A 201 0.02 13.47 10.85
N GLY A 202 1.32 13.46 11.15
CA GLY A 202 1.96 12.41 11.93
C GLY A 202 2.09 11.07 11.18
N PHE A 203 1.62 10.99 9.93
CA PHE A 203 1.83 9.81 9.09
C PHE A 203 3.26 9.79 8.57
N SER A 204 3.87 8.62 8.62
CA SER A 204 5.16 8.36 7.96
C SER A 204 5.05 7.07 7.17
N LEU A 205 5.65 7.05 5.98
CA LEU A 205 5.72 5.83 5.21
C LEU A 205 6.66 4.84 5.88
N LEU A 206 6.20 3.60 6.02
CA LEU A 206 7.05 2.50 6.44
C LEU A 206 8.07 2.18 5.34
N ASN A 207 9.35 2.31 5.67
CA ASN A 207 10.40 1.81 4.80
C ASN A 207 10.49 0.28 4.93
N ILE A 208 9.77 -0.43 4.06
CA ILE A 208 9.70 -1.91 4.08
C ILE A 208 11.09 -2.55 3.91
N ASN A 209 11.99 -1.95 3.15
CA ASN A 209 13.34 -2.49 2.97
C ASN A 209 14.15 -2.38 4.27
N ASN A 210 14.14 -1.22 4.91
CA ASN A 210 14.77 -1.04 6.22
C ASN A 210 14.19 -2.01 7.26
N LEU A 211 12.87 -2.19 7.25
CA LEU A 211 12.19 -3.13 8.15
C LEU A 211 12.61 -4.58 7.90
N LYS A 212 12.75 -5.01 6.64
CA LYS A 212 13.27 -6.33 6.26
C LYS A 212 14.72 -6.50 6.71
N GLU A 213 15.56 -5.49 6.52
CA GLU A 213 16.96 -5.50 6.96
C GLU A 213 17.04 -5.60 8.49
N LYS A 214 16.27 -4.77 9.20
CA LYS A 214 16.16 -4.84 10.66
C LYS A 214 15.69 -6.23 11.12
N THR A 215 14.64 -6.77 10.51
CA THR A 215 14.17 -8.13 10.82
C THR A 215 15.25 -9.18 10.56
N SER A 216 15.93 -9.11 9.43
CA SER A 216 16.99 -10.06 9.09
C SER A 216 18.17 -10.00 10.06
N SER A 217 18.53 -8.81 10.55
CA SER A 217 19.61 -8.61 11.52
C SER A 217 19.32 -9.25 12.90
N LEU A 218 18.07 -9.60 13.19
CA LEU A 218 17.70 -10.33 14.40
C LEU A 218 18.10 -11.81 14.36
N PHE A 219 18.37 -12.35 13.15
CA PHE A 219 18.68 -13.77 12.92
C PHE A 219 20.12 -14.02 12.49
N THR A 220 21.07 -13.25 13.03
CA THR A 220 22.48 -13.55 12.84
C THR A 220 22.89 -14.74 13.71
N GLU A 221 23.93 -15.46 13.30
CA GLU A 221 24.47 -16.60 14.04
C GLU A 221 24.77 -16.23 15.49
N GLU A 222 25.45 -15.12 15.70
CA GLU A 222 25.81 -14.59 17.02
C GLU A 222 24.58 -14.33 17.90
N ARG A 223 23.52 -13.72 17.34
CA ARG A 223 22.29 -13.46 18.11
C ARG A 223 21.52 -14.74 18.43
N ILE A 224 21.44 -15.66 17.49
CA ILE A 224 20.81 -16.97 17.70
C ILE A 224 21.53 -17.71 18.84
N GLU A 225 22.85 -17.77 18.81
CA GLU A 225 23.64 -18.41 19.90
C GLU A 225 23.45 -17.72 21.25
N ARG A 226 23.42 -16.40 21.27
CA ARG A 226 23.21 -15.64 22.50
C ARG A 226 21.82 -15.90 23.11
N ILE A 227 20.78 -15.97 22.28
CA ILE A 227 19.38 -16.08 22.72
C ILE A 227 19.01 -17.53 23.06
N LEU A 228 19.41 -18.48 22.24
CA LEU A 228 19.13 -19.89 22.47
C LEU A 228 20.10 -20.54 23.49
N GLY A 229 21.28 -19.96 23.65
CA GLY A 229 22.36 -20.50 24.43
C GLY A 229 23.28 -21.41 23.60
N PRO A 230 24.47 -21.72 24.11
CA PRO A 230 25.42 -22.59 23.45
C PRO A 230 24.95 -24.05 23.53
N ASP A 231 24.47 -24.59 22.44
CA ASP A 231 24.13 -26.01 22.30
C ASP A 231 25.00 -26.64 21.21
N GLY A 232 26.00 -27.40 21.61
CA GLY A 232 26.89 -28.16 20.73
C GLY A 232 26.30 -29.50 20.27
N SER A 233 25.10 -29.87 20.71
CA SER A 233 24.40 -31.11 20.30
C SER A 233 24.09 -31.13 18.81
N ALA A 234 23.88 -32.28 18.23
CA ALA A 234 23.43 -32.44 16.85
C ALA A 234 22.08 -31.73 16.61
N THR A 235 21.19 -31.79 17.60
CA THR A 235 19.86 -31.18 17.53
C THR A 235 19.96 -29.65 17.61
N GLY A 236 20.79 -29.11 18.51
CA GLY A 236 21.01 -27.67 18.60
C GLY A 236 21.58 -27.07 17.30
N LYS A 237 22.50 -27.81 16.66
CA LYS A 237 23.00 -27.40 15.31
C LYS A 237 21.89 -27.38 14.27
N MET A 238 20.99 -28.36 14.26
CA MET A 238 19.83 -28.40 13.34
C MET A 238 18.89 -27.23 13.59
N VAL A 239 18.55 -26.89 14.85
CA VAL A 239 17.75 -25.70 15.21
C VAL A 239 18.37 -24.43 14.65
N LYS A 240 19.68 -24.27 14.88
CA LYS A 240 20.43 -23.10 14.39
C LYS A 240 20.42 -23.02 12.87
N GLU A 241 20.70 -24.12 12.16
CA GLU A 241 20.64 -24.18 10.70
C GLU A 241 19.23 -23.79 10.19
N MET A 242 18.18 -24.27 10.83
CA MET A 242 16.80 -23.94 10.44
C MET A 242 16.45 -22.46 10.63
N LEU A 243 16.88 -21.88 11.73
CA LEU A 243 16.66 -20.45 11.99
C LEU A 243 17.51 -19.56 11.06
N MET A 244 18.68 -20.03 10.66
CA MET A 244 19.55 -19.31 9.71
C MET A 244 19.13 -19.51 8.25
N ALA A 245 18.48 -20.60 7.90
CA ALA A 245 18.12 -20.94 6.51
C ALA A 245 17.28 -19.88 5.78
N GLY A 246 16.91 -18.82 6.46
CA GLY A 246 16.23 -17.69 5.85
C GLY A 246 14.76 -17.94 5.54
N GLY A 247 14.29 -17.35 4.44
CA GLY A 247 12.90 -17.29 4.03
C GLY A 247 12.39 -15.86 4.01
N LYS A 248 11.11 -15.67 3.70
CA LYS A 248 10.48 -14.33 3.64
C LYS A 248 10.33 -13.67 5.03
N ARG A 249 10.48 -14.42 6.12
CA ARG A 249 10.37 -13.97 7.52
C ARG A 249 9.20 -13.03 7.80
N ILE A 250 8.04 -13.30 7.17
CA ILE A 250 6.87 -12.43 7.28
C ILE A 250 6.36 -12.37 8.72
N ARG A 251 6.38 -13.49 9.46
CA ARG A 251 5.91 -13.53 10.85
C ARG A 251 6.83 -12.72 11.79
N PRO A 252 8.16 -12.89 11.77
CA PRO A 252 9.08 -11.99 12.46
C PRO A 252 8.92 -10.53 12.06
N LEU A 253 8.72 -10.23 10.76
CA LEU A 253 8.48 -8.88 10.26
C LEU A 253 7.23 -8.25 10.88
N LEU A 254 6.14 -9.00 10.96
CA LEU A 254 4.91 -8.54 11.62
C LEU A 254 5.11 -8.35 13.13
N THR A 255 5.95 -9.15 13.77
CA THR A 255 6.32 -8.97 15.19
C THR A 255 7.08 -7.67 15.39
N VAL A 256 8.07 -7.37 14.53
CA VAL A 256 8.82 -6.10 14.56
C VAL A 256 7.88 -4.91 14.37
N LEU A 257 7.00 -4.99 13.36
CA LEU A 257 5.99 -3.95 13.10
C LEU A 257 5.07 -3.71 14.31
N ALA A 258 4.57 -4.79 14.93
CA ALA A 258 3.71 -4.68 16.09
C ALA A 258 4.43 -3.99 17.26
N CYS A 259 5.68 -4.37 17.53
CA CYS A 259 6.46 -3.74 18.60
C CYS A 259 6.72 -2.25 18.32
N GLU A 260 7.06 -1.88 17.09
CA GLU A 260 7.30 -0.48 16.70
C GLU A 260 6.01 0.37 16.71
N ALA A 261 4.84 -0.25 16.51
CA ALA A 261 3.56 0.44 16.62
C ALA A 261 3.25 0.89 18.06
N PHE A 262 3.78 0.18 19.07
CA PHE A 262 3.55 0.49 20.49
C PHE A 262 4.71 1.22 21.17
N SER A 263 5.90 1.21 20.57
CA SER A 263 7.11 1.86 21.11
C SER A 263 8.00 2.37 19.98
N SER A 264 8.35 3.65 20.05
CA SER A 264 9.30 4.25 19.11
C SER A 264 10.74 3.72 19.27
N ASP A 265 11.06 3.17 20.44
CA ASP A 265 12.34 2.55 20.75
C ASP A 265 12.13 1.26 21.56
N PRO A 266 11.73 0.16 20.88
CA PRO A 266 11.52 -1.12 21.54
C PRO A 266 12.84 -1.73 22.02
N ASP A 267 12.83 -2.39 23.18
CA ASP A 267 13.96 -3.16 23.66
C ASP A 267 14.40 -4.18 22.60
N GLN A 268 15.63 -4.05 22.13
CA GLN A 268 16.15 -4.84 21.00
C GLN A 268 16.36 -6.32 21.37
N GLU A 269 16.60 -6.64 22.63
CA GLU A 269 16.74 -8.02 23.11
C GLU A 269 15.36 -8.69 23.20
N LEU A 270 14.39 -8.01 23.79
CA LEU A 270 12.99 -8.47 23.83
C LEU A 270 12.44 -8.64 22.40
N LEU A 271 12.69 -7.69 21.50
CA LEU A 271 12.27 -7.75 20.11
C LEU A 271 12.84 -8.98 19.40
N ALA A 272 14.13 -9.24 19.59
CA ALA A 272 14.81 -10.40 19.00
C ALA A 272 14.23 -11.72 19.55
N ARG A 273 13.99 -11.81 20.86
CA ARG A 273 13.37 -12.98 21.50
C ARG A 273 11.97 -13.24 20.97
N LEU A 274 11.12 -12.21 20.90
CA LEU A 274 9.76 -12.34 20.36
C LEU A 274 9.77 -12.77 18.89
N ALA A 275 10.62 -12.14 18.06
CA ALA A 275 10.74 -12.50 16.65
C ALA A 275 11.24 -13.95 16.45
N MET A 276 12.22 -14.39 17.25
CA MET A 276 12.71 -15.77 17.22
C MET A 276 11.67 -16.76 17.73
N SER A 277 10.93 -16.45 18.80
CA SER A 277 9.85 -17.29 19.31
C SER A 277 8.81 -17.59 18.21
N VAL A 278 8.33 -16.56 17.54
CA VAL A 278 7.34 -16.71 16.46
C VAL A 278 7.91 -17.49 15.29
N GLU A 279 9.19 -17.32 14.95
CA GLU A 279 9.85 -18.12 13.90
C GLU A 279 10.04 -19.57 14.32
N CYS A 280 10.36 -19.87 15.59
CA CYS A 280 10.45 -21.23 16.14
C CYS A 280 9.12 -21.96 15.97
N PHE A 281 8.00 -21.36 16.36
CA PHE A 281 6.67 -21.95 16.16
C PHE A 281 6.37 -22.21 14.69
N HIS A 282 6.73 -21.25 13.82
CA HIS A 282 6.52 -21.41 12.38
C HIS A 282 7.38 -22.55 11.80
N LYS A 283 8.66 -22.64 12.18
CA LYS A 283 9.52 -23.73 11.70
C LYS A 283 9.06 -25.07 12.22
N ALA A 284 8.60 -25.14 13.48
CA ALA A 284 8.01 -26.35 14.04
C ALA A 284 6.79 -26.81 13.23
N SER A 285 5.85 -25.91 12.96
CA SER A 285 4.66 -26.24 12.16
C SER A 285 5.04 -26.78 10.77
N LEU A 286 6.02 -26.15 10.10
CA LEU A 286 6.47 -26.61 8.79
C LEU A 286 7.08 -28.02 8.81
N ILE A 287 7.80 -28.38 9.89
CA ILE A 287 8.36 -29.74 10.03
C ILE A 287 7.24 -30.76 10.18
N HIS A 288 6.23 -30.46 11.02
CA HIS A 288 5.09 -31.33 11.25
C HIS A 288 4.22 -31.46 10.00
N ASP A 289 3.95 -30.37 9.29
CA ASP A 289 3.24 -30.34 8.01
C ASP A 289 3.96 -31.19 6.95
N ASP A 290 5.31 -31.06 6.84
CA ASP A 290 6.11 -31.87 5.89
C ASP A 290 5.95 -33.39 6.15
N ILE A 291 5.82 -33.79 7.41
CA ILE A 291 5.61 -35.20 7.76
C ILE A 291 4.18 -35.65 7.43
N GLU A 292 3.18 -34.79 7.77
CA GLU A 292 1.76 -35.09 7.55
C GLU A 292 1.43 -35.19 6.07
N ASP A 293 1.96 -34.24 5.27
CA ASP A 293 1.77 -34.19 3.81
C ASP A 293 2.72 -35.14 3.04
N ASN A 294 3.68 -35.75 3.73
CA ASN A 294 4.74 -36.58 3.13
C ASN A 294 5.55 -35.83 2.06
N ASP A 295 5.81 -34.53 2.30
CA ASP A 295 6.55 -33.67 1.38
C ASP A 295 8.05 -33.97 1.40
N SER A 296 8.62 -34.36 0.27
CA SER A 296 10.05 -34.67 0.16
C SER A 296 10.95 -33.44 0.07
N PHE A 297 10.42 -32.28 -0.37
CA PHE A 297 11.19 -31.07 -0.60
C PHE A 297 10.45 -29.81 -0.11
N ARG A 298 11.20 -28.89 0.49
CA ARG A 298 10.71 -27.55 0.88
C ARG A 298 11.76 -26.50 0.58
N TYR A 299 11.39 -25.42 -0.12
CA TYR A 299 12.29 -24.34 -0.55
C TYR A 299 13.53 -24.81 -1.32
N GLY A 300 13.40 -25.88 -2.12
CA GLY A 300 14.50 -26.42 -2.92
C GLY A 300 15.46 -27.36 -2.16
N SER A 301 15.17 -27.67 -0.90
CA SER A 301 15.95 -28.58 -0.06
C SER A 301 15.10 -29.78 0.39
N ALA A 302 15.75 -30.94 0.60
CA ALA A 302 15.06 -32.08 1.18
C ALA A 302 14.57 -31.76 2.59
N THR A 303 13.34 -32.20 2.92
CA THR A 303 12.72 -32.00 4.23
C THR A 303 13.46 -32.74 5.35
N ILE A 304 13.25 -32.34 6.59
CA ILE A 304 13.95 -32.92 7.74
C ILE A 304 13.65 -34.43 7.87
N HIS A 305 12.39 -34.84 7.69
CA HIS A 305 12.03 -36.25 7.78
C HIS A 305 12.62 -37.08 6.64
N THR A 306 12.83 -36.51 5.45
CA THR A 306 13.51 -37.17 4.33
C THR A 306 15.01 -37.32 4.59
N ARG A 307 15.65 -36.36 5.24
CA ARG A 307 17.10 -36.35 5.53
C ARG A 307 17.47 -37.22 6.74
N TYR A 308 16.67 -37.17 7.79
CA TYR A 308 17.04 -37.73 9.11
C TYR A 308 16.00 -38.72 9.66
N GLY A 309 14.90 -38.95 8.96
CA GLY A 309 13.81 -39.83 9.39
C GLY A 309 12.76 -39.10 10.23
N ILE A 310 11.57 -39.68 10.27
CA ILE A 310 10.40 -39.16 10.99
C ILE A 310 10.66 -38.93 12.48
N PRO A 311 11.27 -39.87 13.25
CA PRO A 311 11.48 -39.64 14.68
C PRO A 311 12.35 -38.42 15.00
N VAL A 312 13.38 -38.14 14.19
CA VAL A 312 14.22 -36.96 14.35
C VAL A 312 13.45 -35.70 14.01
N ALA A 313 12.65 -35.72 12.95
CA ALA A 313 11.84 -34.61 12.55
C ALA A 313 10.81 -34.21 13.62
N ILE A 314 10.08 -35.19 14.19
CA ILE A 314 9.13 -34.93 15.28
C ILE A 314 9.85 -34.30 16.48
N ASN A 315 10.95 -34.90 16.95
CA ASN A 315 11.68 -34.35 18.09
C ASN A 315 12.21 -32.95 17.83
N LEU A 316 12.63 -32.60 16.60
CA LEU A 316 13.10 -31.29 16.24
C LEU A 316 11.95 -30.27 16.23
N GLY A 317 10.77 -30.65 15.71
CA GLY A 317 9.56 -29.82 15.76
C GLY A 317 9.12 -29.53 17.19
N ASP A 318 9.12 -30.55 18.06
CA ASP A 318 8.77 -30.40 19.47
C ASP A 318 9.78 -29.52 20.22
N LEU A 319 11.09 -29.69 19.94
CA LEU A 319 12.14 -28.83 20.50
C LEU A 319 11.95 -27.38 20.10
N LEU A 320 11.70 -27.10 18.82
CA LEU A 320 11.42 -25.74 18.34
C LEU A 320 10.18 -25.14 19.01
N THR A 321 9.14 -25.93 19.21
CA THR A 321 7.96 -25.52 19.96
C THR A 321 8.32 -25.15 21.40
N GLY A 322 9.08 -26.01 22.08
CA GLY A 322 9.58 -25.76 23.43
C GLY A 322 10.43 -24.50 23.53
N GLU A 323 11.35 -24.28 22.58
CA GLU A 323 12.17 -23.06 22.50
C GLU A 323 11.31 -21.83 22.26
N GLY A 324 10.29 -21.91 21.40
CA GLY A 324 9.34 -20.83 21.21
C GLY A 324 8.69 -20.38 22.52
N TYR A 325 8.18 -21.32 23.32
CA TYR A 325 7.61 -21.00 24.64
C TYR A 325 8.66 -20.52 25.63
N ARG A 326 9.86 -21.12 25.67
CA ARG A 326 10.95 -20.67 26.54
C ARG A 326 11.32 -19.22 26.30
N LEU A 327 11.36 -18.80 25.04
CA LEU A 327 11.68 -17.42 24.66
C LEU A 327 10.60 -16.40 25.08
N LEU A 328 9.35 -16.85 25.27
CA LEU A 328 8.25 -15.99 25.76
C LEU A 328 8.22 -15.89 27.30
N SER A 329 8.75 -16.88 28.01
CA SER A 329 8.55 -17.00 29.46
C SER A 329 9.55 -16.21 30.29
N GLY A 330 10.56 -15.62 29.70
CA GLY A 330 11.59 -14.96 30.48
C GLY A 330 12.44 -14.06 29.70
#